data_34cdc0e06bf2197d1584808b9e0ee5ee
#
_entry.id   34cdc0e06bf2197d1584808b9e0ee5ee
#
_cell.length_a   1.000
_cell.length_b   1.000
_cell.length_c   1.000
_cell.angle_alpha   90.00
_cell.angle_beta   90.00
_cell.angle_gamma   90.00
#
_symmetry.space_group_name_H-M   'P 1'
#
loop_
_entity.id
_entity.type
_entity.pdbx_description
1 polymer ?
#
loop_
_entity_poly.entity_id
_entity_poly.type
_entity_poly.pdbx_seq_one_letter_code
_entity_poly.pdbx_strand_id
1 'polypeptide(L)'
;VSVYGVLPAYADIQGLDLDRGRFLKTADVDNRSYVAVLSHDLHETLFGDEDGLDQFITVGGRSFRVVGVLKESDSMMVSMMNSGTLYVPFTVESRMAGQPDIMSFYVSSSGSTDDAETAVNQYLLRRFQQDEDSFSILNMSSVSSAMDTITGTLSLLLGGIAAISLLVGGIGIMNIMLVSVTERTREIGIRKAIGASRRSIMAQFLIEALLISLLGCFFGLALSGGILAIATALNSTIVFSMSPSVVILAVVFSSGVGLIFGLYPANKAAKKHPIEALRYEG
;
A
#
# COMPACT_ATOMS: atom_id res chain seq x y z
N VAL A 1 -14.71 -19.16 -10.45
CA VAL A 1 -13.80 -20.06 -9.75
C VAL A 1 -12.82 -20.64 -10.77
N SER A 2 -11.53 -20.48 -10.51
CA SER A 2 -10.46 -21.02 -11.34
C SER A 2 -9.95 -22.33 -10.72
N VAL A 3 -9.76 -23.37 -11.55
CA VAL A 3 -9.24 -24.67 -11.09
C VAL A 3 -7.83 -24.83 -11.61
N TYR A 4 -6.86 -25.00 -10.71
CA TYR A 4 -5.47 -25.21 -11.04
C TYR A 4 -5.02 -26.62 -10.67
N GLY A 5 -4.59 -27.38 -11.66
CA GLY A 5 -3.94 -28.65 -11.47
C GLY A 5 -2.47 -28.46 -11.17
N VAL A 6 -2.04 -28.72 -9.92
CA VAL A 6 -0.68 -28.43 -9.48
C VAL A 6 0.02 -29.63 -8.86
N LEU A 7 1.35 -29.54 -8.78
CA LEU A 7 2.20 -30.48 -8.06
C LEU A 7 2.41 -30.02 -6.61
N PRO A 8 2.80 -30.91 -5.68
CA PRO A 8 2.98 -30.57 -4.26
C PRO A 8 3.96 -29.43 -4.01
N ALA A 9 5.04 -29.32 -4.78
CA ALA A 9 6.05 -28.26 -4.65
C ALA A 9 5.53 -26.86 -5.02
N TYR A 10 4.35 -26.77 -5.63
CA TYR A 10 3.78 -25.47 -6.06
C TYR A 10 3.58 -24.52 -4.88
N ALA A 11 3.12 -25.02 -3.73
CA ALA A 11 2.92 -24.20 -2.55
C ALA A 11 4.22 -23.54 -2.06
N ASP A 12 5.29 -24.33 -1.97
CA ASP A 12 6.59 -23.84 -1.53
C ASP A 12 7.19 -22.83 -2.53
N ILE A 13 7.03 -23.09 -3.84
CA ILE A 13 7.53 -22.22 -4.90
C ILE A 13 6.79 -20.88 -4.92
N GLN A 14 5.47 -20.89 -4.68
CA GLN A 14 4.63 -19.69 -4.68
C GLN A 14 4.52 -19.02 -3.32
N GLY A 15 5.11 -19.61 -2.26
CA GLY A 15 5.02 -19.07 -0.90
C GLY A 15 3.59 -19.08 -0.37
N LEU A 16 2.81 -20.13 -0.66
CA LEU A 16 1.44 -20.24 -0.21
C LEU A 16 1.39 -20.82 1.21
N ASP A 17 0.96 -20.00 2.15
CA ASP A 17 0.75 -20.42 3.54
C ASP A 17 -0.65 -21.01 3.72
N LEU A 18 -0.73 -22.00 4.59
CA LEU A 18 -1.98 -22.65 4.97
C LEU A 18 -2.53 -21.99 6.25
N ASP A 19 -3.83 -21.74 6.27
CA ASP A 19 -4.57 -21.42 7.49
C ASP A 19 -4.94 -22.71 8.23
N ARG A 20 -5.48 -23.69 7.49
CA ARG A 20 -5.94 -24.95 8.06
C ARG A 20 -5.64 -26.13 7.12
N GLY A 21 -5.48 -27.31 7.71
CA GLY A 21 -5.30 -28.54 6.97
C GLY A 21 -3.89 -28.72 6.38
N ARG A 22 -3.83 -29.22 5.16
CA ARG A 22 -2.57 -29.49 4.44
C ARG A 22 -2.68 -29.14 2.96
N PHE A 23 -1.55 -28.88 2.33
CA PHE A 23 -1.47 -28.82 0.86
C PHE A 23 -1.48 -30.23 0.24
N LEU A 24 -1.47 -30.30 -1.07
CA LEU A 24 -1.40 -31.54 -1.83
C LEU A 24 -0.11 -32.32 -1.52
N LYS A 25 -0.20 -33.62 -1.48
CA LYS A 25 0.95 -34.55 -1.31
C LYS A 25 1.23 -35.29 -2.59
N THR A 26 2.44 -35.81 -2.72
CA THR A 26 2.83 -36.69 -3.84
C THR A 26 1.88 -37.87 -3.98
N ALA A 27 1.46 -38.49 -2.86
CA ALA A 27 0.48 -39.55 -2.86
C ALA A 27 -0.88 -39.15 -3.44
N ASP A 28 -1.31 -37.89 -3.30
CA ASP A 28 -2.57 -37.40 -3.90
C ASP A 28 -2.47 -37.33 -5.42
N VAL A 29 -1.30 -36.94 -5.93
CA VAL A 29 -0.99 -36.90 -7.37
C VAL A 29 -0.89 -38.33 -7.95
N ASP A 30 -0.13 -39.22 -7.29
CA ASP A 30 0.11 -40.58 -7.73
C ASP A 30 -1.17 -41.43 -7.74
N ASN A 31 -1.96 -41.30 -6.66
CA ASN A 31 -3.23 -42.00 -6.50
C ASN A 31 -4.40 -41.34 -7.22
N ARG A 32 -4.17 -40.18 -7.86
CA ARG A 32 -5.23 -39.38 -8.50
C ARG A 32 -6.41 -39.13 -7.59
N SER A 33 -6.11 -38.73 -6.34
CA SER A 33 -7.10 -38.50 -5.32
C SER A 33 -7.91 -37.25 -5.63
N TYR A 34 -9.23 -37.33 -5.51
CA TYR A 34 -10.13 -36.16 -5.65
C TYR A 34 -10.11 -35.35 -4.36
N VAL A 35 -9.02 -34.62 -4.17
CA VAL A 35 -8.82 -33.69 -3.05
C VAL A 35 -8.58 -32.29 -3.58
N ALA A 36 -8.94 -31.28 -2.76
CA ALA A 36 -8.82 -29.90 -3.15
C ALA A 36 -8.28 -29.04 -1.98
N VAL A 37 -7.55 -27.99 -2.33
CA VAL A 37 -7.15 -26.91 -1.44
C VAL A 37 -7.79 -25.62 -1.94
N LEU A 38 -8.45 -24.88 -1.05
CA LEU A 38 -9.19 -23.67 -1.36
C LEU A 38 -8.34 -22.43 -1.07
N SER A 39 -8.48 -21.40 -1.90
CA SER A 39 -8.07 -20.05 -1.49
C SER A 39 -8.96 -19.54 -0.35
N HIS A 40 -8.48 -18.58 0.43
CA HIS A 40 -9.19 -18.03 1.58
C HIS A 40 -10.58 -17.50 1.20
N ASP A 41 -10.65 -16.65 0.21
CA ASP A 41 -11.88 -16.03 -0.28
C ASP A 41 -12.88 -17.03 -0.92
N LEU A 42 -12.37 -18.09 -1.55
CA LEU A 42 -13.23 -19.16 -2.05
C LEU A 42 -13.83 -19.96 -0.88
N HIS A 43 -13.05 -20.22 0.17
CA HIS A 43 -13.56 -20.84 1.38
C HIS A 43 -14.65 -19.99 2.03
N GLU A 44 -14.40 -18.68 2.20
CA GLU A 44 -15.36 -17.74 2.77
C GLU A 44 -16.66 -17.69 1.95
N THR A 45 -16.55 -17.70 0.62
CA THR A 45 -17.71 -17.70 -0.28
C THR A 45 -18.54 -18.98 -0.19
N LEU A 46 -17.90 -20.15 0.00
CA LEU A 46 -18.59 -21.45 -0.01
C LEU A 46 -19.11 -21.87 1.37
N PHE A 47 -18.38 -21.56 2.42
CA PHE A 47 -18.62 -22.05 3.78
C PHE A 47 -18.84 -20.95 4.81
N GLY A 48 -18.51 -19.67 4.50
CA GLY A 48 -18.55 -18.57 5.45
C GLY A 48 -17.66 -18.85 6.65
N ASP A 49 -18.22 -18.76 7.84
CA ASP A 49 -17.52 -19.03 9.11
C ASP A 49 -17.43 -20.52 9.47
N GLU A 50 -18.05 -21.42 8.68
CA GLU A 50 -18.03 -22.86 8.96
C GLU A 50 -16.68 -23.48 8.58
N ASP A 51 -16.30 -24.57 9.26
CA ASP A 51 -15.09 -25.30 8.91
C ASP A 51 -15.31 -26.12 7.63
N GLY A 52 -14.67 -25.68 6.54
CA GLY A 52 -14.72 -26.36 5.24
C GLY A 52 -13.84 -27.61 5.13
N LEU A 53 -12.99 -27.90 6.13
CA LEU A 53 -12.12 -29.08 6.08
C LEU A 53 -12.93 -30.38 6.08
N ASP A 54 -12.46 -31.34 5.30
CA ASP A 54 -13.09 -32.66 5.09
C ASP A 54 -14.50 -32.62 4.47
N GLN A 55 -15.01 -31.43 4.15
CA GLN A 55 -16.25 -31.26 3.40
C GLN A 55 -16.06 -31.58 1.92
N PHE A 56 -17.15 -31.86 1.24
CA PHE A 56 -17.14 -32.17 -0.18
C PHE A 56 -17.70 -31.01 -1.00
N ILE A 57 -16.97 -30.63 -2.04
CA ILE A 57 -17.38 -29.66 -3.04
C ILE A 57 -17.51 -30.33 -4.41
N THR A 58 -18.43 -29.86 -5.23
CA THR A 58 -18.64 -30.42 -6.59
C THR A 58 -18.07 -29.45 -7.62
N VAL A 59 -17.12 -29.92 -8.41
CA VAL A 59 -16.48 -29.17 -9.48
C VAL A 59 -16.49 -29.99 -10.77
N GLY A 60 -17.05 -29.46 -11.85
CA GLY A 60 -17.15 -30.16 -13.12
C GLY A 60 -17.90 -31.48 -13.02
N GLY A 61 -18.91 -31.57 -12.13
CA GLY A 61 -19.69 -32.80 -11.89
C GLY A 61 -18.98 -33.87 -11.09
N ARG A 62 -17.82 -33.58 -10.47
CA ARG A 62 -17.06 -34.49 -9.63
C ARG A 62 -16.93 -33.95 -8.21
N SER A 63 -16.97 -34.85 -7.22
CA SER A 63 -16.88 -34.49 -5.82
C SER A 63 -15.44 -34.50 -5.36
N PHE A 64 -14.99 -33.42 -4.75
CA PHE A 64 -13.65 -33.23 -4.18
C PHE A 64 -13.75 -33.02 -2.67
N ARG A 65 -12.91 -33.72 -1.92
CA ARG A 65 -12.77 -33.49 -0.49
C ARG A 65 -11.80 -32.34 -0.24
N VAL A 66 -12.21 -31.34 0.52
CA VAL A 66 -11.34 -30.23 0.94
C VAL A 66 -10.34 -30.72 1.98
N VAL A 67 -9.04 -30.60 1.68
CA VAL A 67 -7.96 -31.06 2.57
C VAL A 67 -7.13 -29.91 3.14
N GLY A 68 -7.35 -28.71 2.67
CA GLY A 68 -6.68 -27.50 3.18
C GLY A 68 -7.34 -26.22 2.70
N VAL A 69 -7.11 -25.18 3.45
CA VAL A 69 -7.51 -23.80 3.15
C VAL A 69 -6.27 -22.91 3.26
N LEU A 70 -6.03 -22.08 2.25
CA LEU A 70 -4.92 -21.14 2.26
C LEU A 70 -5.23 -19.98 3.19
N LYS A 71 -4.17 -19.45 3.80
CA LYS A 71 -4.24 -18.22 4.56
C LYS A 71 -4.46 -17.04 3.63
N GLU A 72 -5.15 -16.00 4.13
CA GLU A 72 -5.21 -14.72 3.45
C GLU A 72 -3.79 -14.15 3.26
N SER A 73 -3.48 -13.75 2.03
CA SER A 73 -2.15 -13.20 1.73
C SER A 73 -2.09 -11.72 2.06
N ASP A 74 -1.06 -11.30 2.80
CA ASP A 74 -0.77 -9.89 3.06
C ASP A 74 -0.36 -9.13 1.77
N SER A 75 0.03 -9.86 0.73
CA SER A 75 0.34 -9.29 -0.57
C SER A 75 -0.92 -9.17 -1.43
N MET A 76 -1.31 -7.94 -1.72
CA MET A 76 -2.45 -7.65 -2.61
C MET A 76 -2.33 -8.36 -3.97
N MET A 77 -1.13 -8.44 -4.52
CA MET A 77 -0.87 -9.11 -5.80
C MET A 77 -1.11 -10.62 -5.71
N VAL A 78 -0.62 -11.27 -4.65
CA VAL A 78 -0.82 -12.71 -4.41
C VAL A 78 -2.29 -13.00 -4.11
N SER A 79 -2.95 -12.17 -3.33
CA SER A 79 -4.38 -12.28 -3.03
C SER A 79 -5.23 -12.18 -4.30
N MET A 80 -4.95 -11.21 -5.18
CA MET A 80 -5.67 -11.07 -6.46
C MET A 80 -5.42 -12.24 -7.41
N MET A 81 -4.20 -12.77 -7.48
CA MET A 81 -3.87 -13.91 -8.34
C MET A 81 -4.51 -15.21 -7.86
N ASN A 82 -4.68 -15.37 -6.56
CA ASN A 82 -5.24 -16.59 -5.95
C ASN A 82 -6.74 -16.47 -5.66
N SER A 83 -7.36 -15.32 -5.91
CA SER A 83 -8.78 -15.11 -5.64
C SER A 83 -9.67 -16.08 -6.40
N GLY A 84 -10.60 -16.71 -5.67
CA GLY A 84 -11.54 -17.68 -6.24
C GLY A 84 -10.88 -18.94 -6.81
N THR A 85 -9.71 -19.32 -6.28
CA THR A 85 -8.88 -20.41 -6.82
C THR A 85 -9.04 -21.70 -6.02
N LEU A 86 -9.12 -22.80 -6.77
CA LEU A 86 -9.14 -24.17 -6.29
C LEU A 86 -7.92 -24.91 -6.80
N TYR A 87 -7.11 -25.45 -5.90
CA TYR A 87 -5.94 -26.27 -6.23
C TYR A 87 -6.27 -27.74 -6.11
N VAL A 88 -6.04 -28.51 -7.18
CA VAL A 88 -6.26 -29.96 -7.25
C VAL A 88 -5.01 -30.67 -7.76
N PRO A 89 -4.85 -31.98 -7.55
CA PRO A 89 -3.73 -32.72 -8.14
C PRO A 89 -3.72 -32.56 -9.67
N PHE A 90 -2.57 -32.23 -10.25
CA PHE A 90 -2.38 -32.09 -11.70
C PHE A 90 -2.93 -33.30 -12.49
N THR A 91 -2.71 -34.52 -12.00
CA THR A 91 -3.21 -35.73 -12.64
C THR A 91 -4.73 -35.87 -12.69
N VAL A 92 -5.44 -35.21 -11.78
CA VAL A 92 -6.91 -35.15 -11.74
C VAL A 92 -7.42 -34.09 -12.70
N GLU A 93 -6.83 -32.90 -12.64
CA GLU A 93 -7.19 -31.76 -13.51
C GLU A 93 -7.00 -32.13 -14.99
N SER A 94 -5.82 -32.62 -15.36
CA SER A 94 -5.49 -33.07 -16.72
C SER A 94 -6.50 -34.10 -17.27
N ARG A 95 -7.00 -34.99 -16.40
CA ARG A 95 -8.05 -35.96 -16.76
C ARG A 95 -9.43 -35.29 -16.95
N MET A 96 -9.71 -34.25 -16.21
CA MET A 96 -10.99 -33.50 -16.33
C MET A 96 -11.00 -32.66 -17.60
N ALA A 97 -9.90 -32.02 -17.94
CA ALA A 97 -9.73 -31.20 -19.13
C ALA A 97 -9.68 -32.03 -20.44
N GLY A 98 -9.47 -33.34 -20.34
CA GLY A 98 -9.44 -34.23 -21.51
C GLY A 98 -8.13 -34.25 -22.29
N GLN A 99 -7.22 -33.33 -21.98
CA GLN A 99 -5.85 -33.28 -22.51
C GLN A 99 -4.88 -32.82 -21.41
N PRO A 100 -3.70 -33.42 -21.30
CA PRO A 100 -2.67 -32.95 -20.39
C PRO A 100 -1.96 -31.73 -21.03
N ASP A 101 -2.53 -30.56 -20.88
CA ASP A 101 -1.92 -29.32 -21.36
C ASP A 101 -1.20 -28.66 -20.19
N ILE A 102 0.12 -28.65 -20.21
CA ILE A 102 0.93 -27.97 -19.20
C ILE A 102 1.11 -26.53 -19.63
N MET A 103 0.39 -25.64 -18.96
CA MET A 103 0.42 -24.21 -19.29
C MET A 103 1.71 -23.53 -18.82
N SER A 104 2.26 -23.93 -17.68
CA SER A 104 3.41 -23.26 -17.09
C SER A 104 4.24 -24.18 -16.20
N PHE A 105 5.55 -23.93 -16.19
CA PHE A 105 6.48 -24.51 -15.22
C PHE A 105 6.94 -23.41 -14.27
N TYR A 106 6.87 -23.66 -12.97
CA TYR A 106 7.35 -22.74 -11.94
C TYR A 106 8.67 -23.25 -11.39
N VAL A 107 9.66 -22.37 -11.32
CA VAL A 107 10.99 -22.68 -10.81
C VAL A 107 11.34 -21.66 -9.73
N SER A 108 11.82 -22.14 -8.58
CA SER A 108 12.40 -21.29 -7.54
C SER A 108 13.90 -21.52 -7.44
N SER A 109 14.62 -20.46 -7.04
CA SER A 109 16.07 -20.52 -6.80
C SER A 109 16.36 -20.00 -5.41
N SER A 110 17.29 -20.66 -4.71
CA SER A 110 17.85 -20.19 -3.44
C SER A 110 18.95 -19.14 -3.62
N GLY A 111 19.37 -18.91 -4.87
CA GLY A 111 20.40 -17.93 -5.25
C GLY A 111 19.83 -16.76 -6.04
N SER A 112 20.66 -16.21 -6.95
CA SER A 112 20.22 -15.17 -7.87
C SER A 112 19.15 -15.69 -8.83
N THR A 113 18.06 -14.95 -8.98
CA THR A 113 17.00 -15.24 -9.97
C THR A 113 17.49 -15.09 -11.40
N ASP A 114 18.43 -14.17 -11.65
CA ASP A 114 19.01 -13.94 -12.99
C ASP A 114 19.89 -15.10 -13.43
N ASP A 115 20.65 -15.71 -12.49
CA ASP A 115 21.44 -16.90 -12.77
C ASP A 115 20.54 -18.10 -13.06
N ALA A 116 19.44 -18.24 -12.32
CA ALA A 116 18.45 -19.29 -12.54
C ALA A 116 17.75 -19.10 -13.90
N GLU A 117 17.35 -17.89 -14.24
CA GLU A 117 16.77 -17.55 -15.56
C GLU A 117 17.73 -17.94 -16.69
N THR A 118 19.02 -17.56 -16.56
CA THR A 118 20.05 -17.89 -17.56
C THR A 118 20.20 -19.41 -17.72
N ALA A 119 20.22 -20.14 -16.61
CA ALA A 119 20.35 -21.61 -16.64
C ALA A 119 19.13 -22.27 -17.27
N VAL A 120 17.92 -21.82 -16.93
CA VAL A 120 16.66 -22.32 -17.50
C VAL A 120 16.60 -22.01 -18.99
N ASN A 121 16.94 -20.79 -19.37
CA ASN A 121 16.96 -20.36 -20.78
C ASN A 121 17.91 -21.25 -21.62
N GLN A 122 19.13 -21.47 -21.14
CA GLN A 122 20.08 -22.35 -21.83
C GLN A 122 19.58 -23.80 -21.94
N TYR A 123 18.87 -24.29 -20.92
CA TYR A 123 18.27 -25.61 -20.97
C TYR A 123 17.15 -25.70 -22.00
N LEU A 124 16.26 -24.73 -22.03
CA LEU A 124 15.13 -24.66 -22.97
C LEU A 124 15.61 -24.48 -24.41
N LEU A 125 16.58 -23.61 -24.67
CA LEU A 125 17.20 -23.45 -25.99
C LEU A 125 17.76 -24.78 -26.54
N ARG A 126 18.45 -25.55 -25.69
CA ARG A 126 18.94 -26.89 -26.10
C ARG A 126 17.78 -27.86 -26.36
N ARG A 127 16.70 -27.75 -25.58
CA ARG A 127 15.54 -28.66 -25.70
C ARG A 127 14.69 -28.36 -26.93
N PHE A 128 14.55 -27.09 -27.28
CA PHE A 128 13.77 -26.59 -28.42
C PHE A 128 14.62 -26.25 -29.64
N GLN A 129 15.82 -26.88 -29.76
CA GLN A 129 16.69 -26.74 -30.95
C GLN A 129 17.06 -25.30 -31.32
N GLN A 130 17.30 -24.44 -30.32
CA GLN A 130 17.62 -23.02 -30.45
C GLN A 130 16.45 -22.14 -30.98
N ASP A 131 15.23 -22.63 -30.89
CA ASP A 131 14.04 -21.86 -31.25
C ASP A 131 13.54 -21.07 -30.01
N GLU A 132 13.79 -19.76 -30.02
CA GLU A 132 13.41 -18.83 -28.94
C GLU A 132 11.90 -18.54 -28.92
N ASP A 133 11.21 -18.71 -30.04
CA ASP A 133 9.77 -18.47 -30.15
C ASP A 133 8.93 -19.60 -29.56
N SER A 134 9.54 -20.75 -29.27
CA SER A 134 8.85 -21.92 -28.73
C SER A 134 8.58 -21.85 -27.22
N PHE A 135 9.12 -20.90 -26.48
CA PHE A 135 8.91 -20.75 -25.05
C PHE A 135 9.03 -19.29 -24.61
N SER A 136 8.51 -19.00 -23.43
CA SER A 136 8.65 -17.69 -22.79
C SER A 136 9.04 -17.85 -21.34
N ILE A 137 10.03 -17.10 -20.89
CA ILE A 137 10.44 -17.08 -19.48
C ILE A 137 9.96 -15.75 -18.86
N LEU A 138 9.21 -15.86 -17.78
CA LEU A 138 8.80 -14.72 -16.99
C LEU A 138 9.53 -14.72 -15.66
N ASN A 139 10.43 -13.74 -15.48
CA ASN A 139 11.11 -13.54 -14.22
C ASN A 139 10.26 -12.62 -13.31
N MET A 140 9.68 -13.22 -12.26
CA MET A 140 8.80 -12.49 -11.33
C MET A 140 9.55 -11.40 -10.55
N SER A 141 10.86 -11.54 -10.32
CA SER A 141 11.65 -10.49 -9.67
C SER A 141 11.79 -9.25 -10.56
N SER A 142 11.91 -9.43 -11.87
CA SER A 142 11.94 -8.34 -12.84
C SER A 142 10.59 -7.62 -12.90
N VAL A 143 9.48 -8.37 -12.85
CA VAL A 143 8.12 -7.80 -12.77
C VAL A 143 7.95 -6.99 -11.48
N SER A 144 8.37 -7.54 -10.34
CA SER A 144 8.31 -6.84 -9.05
C SER A 144 9.15 -5.56 -9.08
N SER A 145 10.38 -5.62 -9.59
CA SER A 145 11.26 -4.44 -9.73
C SER A 145 10.69 -3.36 -10.64
N ALA A 146 10.01 -3.76 -11.72
CA ALA A 146 9.31 -2.82 -12.59
C ALA A 146 8.14 -2.14 -11.86
N MET A 147 7.35 -2.91 -11.09
CA MET A 147 6.27 -2.36 -10.25
C MET A 147 6.79 -1.41 -9.18
N ASP A 148 7.89 -1.75 -8.51
CA ASP A 148 8.55 -0.87 -7.54
C ASP A 148 9.02 0.43 -8.18
N THR A 149 9.57 0.36 -9.38
CA THR A 149 10.00 1.53 -10.15
C THR A 149 8.81 2.43 -10.52
N ILE A 150 7.72 1.84 -11.00
CA ILE A 150 6.48 2.57 -11.33
C ILE A 150 5.91 3.24 -10.06
N THR A 151 5.78 2.47 -8.98
CA THR A 151 5.25 2.98 -7.71
C THR A 151 6.13 4.07 -7.13
N GLY A 152 7.45 3.90 -7.19
CA GLY A 152 8.42 4.93 -6.77
C GLY A 152 8.31 6.21 -7.60
N THR A 153 8.17 6.09 -8.92
CA THR A 153 7.99 7.24 -9.81
C THR A 153 6.68 7.98 -9.54
N LEU A 154 5.57 7.24 -9.36
CA LEU A 154 4.28 7.82 -8.99
C LEU A 154 4.35 8.53 -7.63
N SER A 155 4.99 7.90 -6.65
CA SER A 155 5.20 8.49 -5.32
C SER A 155 6.01 9.77 -5.37
N LEU A 156 7.06 9.82 -6.20
CA LEU A 156 7.86 11.02 -6.42
C LEU A 156 7.04 12.16 -7.05
N LEU A 157 6.24 11.85 -8.08
CA LEU A 157 5.37 12.82 -8.74
C LEU A 157 4.31 13.37 -7.79
N LEU A 158 3.61 12.49 -7.07
CA LEU A 158 2.59 12.89 -6.09
C LEU A 158 3.22 13.67 -4.94
N GLY A 159 4.39 13.24 -4.45
CA GLY A 159 5.16 13.96 -3.43
C GLY A 159 5.58 15.35 -3.89
N GLY A 160 6.00 15.50 -5.16
CA GLY A 160 6.32 16.80 -5.77
C GLY A 160 5.11 17.74 -5.80
N ILE A 161 3.95 17.26 -6.23
CA ILE A 161 2.69 18.02 -6.24
C ILE A 161 2.31 18.43 -4.81
N ALA A 162 2.40 17.50 -3.86
CA ALA A 162 2.12 17.79 -2.45
C ALA A 162 3.08 18.84 -1.87
N ALA A 163 4.38 18.76 -2.20
CA ALA A 163 5.36 19.75 -1.76
C ALA A 163 5.05 21.15 -2.29
N ILE A 164 4.69 21.29 -3.56
CA ILE A 164 4.27 22.57 -4.15
C ILE A 164 3.00 23.09 -3.46
N SER A 165 2.02 22.22 -3.22
CA SER A 165 0.78 22.57 -2.53
C SER A 165 1.04 23.07 -1.10
N LEU A 166 1.97 22.41 -0.37
CA LEU A 166 2.40 22.83 0.96
C LEU A 166 3.14 24.18 0.94
N LEU A 167 3.97 24.43 -0.06
CA LEU A 167 4.64 25.73 -0.23
C LEU A 167 3.62 26.86 -0.45
N VAL A 168 2.64 26.65 -1.33
CA VAL A 168 1.57 27.62 -1.59
C VAL A 168 0.73 27.85 -0.33
N GLY A 169 0.35 26.79 0.37
CA GLY A 169 -0.35 26.87 1.66
C GLY A 169 0.46 27.61 2.73
N GLY A 170 1.76 27.35 2.81
CA GLY A 170 2.68 28.04 3.72
C GLY A 170 2.80 29.53 3.43
N ILE A 171 2.87 29.93 2.15
CA ILE A 171 2.82 31.33 1.74
C ILE A 171 1.48 31.97 2.14
N GLY A 172 0.38 31.20 2.04
CA GLY A 172 -0.93 31.63 2.53
C GLY A 172 -0.93 31.92 4.03
N ILE A 173 -0.37 31.02 4.86
CA ILE A 173 -0.21 31.24 6.30
C ILE A 173 0.63 32.50 6.56
N MET A 174 1.76 32.65 5.87
CA MET A 174 2.64 33.80 6.00
C MET A 174 1.89 35.10 5.70
N ASN A 175 1.11 35.17 4.63
CA ASN A 175 0.36 36.36 4.24
C ASN A 175 -0.72 36.73 5.26
N ILE A 176 -1.50 35.72 5.73
CA ILE A 176 -2.51 35.93 6.78
C ILE A 176 -1.86 36.48 8.06
N MET A 177 -0.74 35.87 8.46
CA MET A 177 0.00 36.29 9.64
C MET A 177 0.59 37.71 9.50
N LEU A 178 1.06 38.08 8.30
CA LEU A 178 1.54 39.46 8.05
C LEU A 178 0.42 40.50 8.18
N VAL A 179 -0.78 40.19 7.68
CA VAL A 179 -1.96 41.04 7.85
C VAL A 179 -2.34 41.13 9.34
N SER A 180 -2.43 40.00 10.03
CA SER A 180 -2.70 39.93 11.46
C SER A 180 -1.72 40.78 12.30
N VAL A 181 -0.41 40.70 11.98
CA VAL A 181 0.62 41.53 12.64
C VAL A 181 0.40 43.03 12.39
N THR A 182 0.00 43.41 11.17
CA THR A 182 -0.28 44.83 10.87
C THR A 182 -1.53 45.34 11.59
N GLU A 183 -2.59 44.58 11.59
CA GLU A 183 -3.84 44.93 12.30
C GLU A 183 -3.63 45.00 13.82
N ARG A 184 -2.82 44.11 14.40
CA ARG A 184 -2.53 44.08 15.85
C ARG A 184 -1.29 44.88 16.24
N THR A 185 -0.79 45.78 15.34
CA THR A 185 0.45 46.54 15.60
C THR A 185 0.36 47.35 16.91
N ARG A 186 -0.76 48.04 17.20
CA ARG A 186 -0.98 48.81 18.42
C ARG A 186 -0.99 47.96 19.68
N GLU A 187 -1.61 46.79 19.64
CA GLU A 187 -1.62 45.81 20.73
C GLU A 187 -0.22 45.31 21.05
N ILE A 188 0.58 44.98 20.01
CA ILE A 188 1.97 44.59 20.16
C ILE A 188 2.78 45.72 20.81
N GLY A 189 2.54 46.97 20.40
CA GLY A 189 3.17 48.13 20.97
C GLY A 189 2.88 48.31 22.46
N ILE A 190 1.62 48.15 22.87
CA ILE A 190 1.20 48.21 24.28
C ILE A 190 1.88 47.13 25.09
N ARG A 191 1.84 45.86 24.64
CA ARG A 191 2.49 44.74 25.34
C ARG A 191 3.99 44.99 25.53
N LYS A 192 4.67 45.54 24.55
CA LYS A 192 6.08 45.87 24.65
C LYS A 192 6.35 47.03 25.59
N ALA A 193 5.48 48.06 25.61
CA ALA A 193 5.59 49.20 26.50
C ALA A 193 5.48 48.80 27.99
N ILE A 194 4.67 47.76 28.29
CA ILE A 194 4.55 47.19 29.64
C ILE A 194 5.60 46.09 29.96
N GLY A 195 6.61 45.88 29.05
CA GLY A 195 7.77 45.04 29.31
C GLY A 195 7.77 43.65 28.68
N ALA A 196 6.88 43.34 27.71
CA ALA A 196 6.91 42.08 27.01
C ALA A 196 8.23 41.90 26.23
N SER A 197 8.90 40.75 26.46
CA SER A 197 10.14 40.43 25.76
C SER A 197 9.89 40.12 24.28
N ARG A 198 10.92 40.36 23.44
CA ARG A 198 10.88 40.02 22.03
C ARG A 198 10.60 38.52 21.80
N ARG A 199 11.12 37.64 22.67
CA ARG A 199 10.90 36.20 22.60
C ARG A 199 9.45 35.82 22.87
N SER A 200 8.81 36.50 23.83
CA SER A 200 7.39 36.27 24.18
C SER A 200 6.47 36.62 23.01
N ILE A 201 6.68 37.76 22.35
CA ILE A 201 5.89 38.15 21.16
C ILE A 201 6.13 37.17 20.02
N MET A 202 7.39 36.78 19.76
CA MET A 202 7.71 35.85 18.70
C MET A 202 7.07 34.47 18.94
N ALA A 203 7.13 33.96 20.19
CA ALA A 203 6.54 32.67 20.54
C ALA A 203 5.02 32.65 20.36
N GLN A 204 4.34 33.75 20.72
CA GLN A 204 2.90 33.89 20.53
C GLN A 204 2.50 33.73 19.06
N PHE A 205 3.12 34.44 18.14
CA PHE A 205 2.83 34.37 16.72
C PHE A 205 3.25 33.02 16.09
N LEU A 206 4.33 32.41 16.58
CA LEU A 206 4.73 31.05 16.14
C LEU A 206 3.72 29.99 16.58
N ILE A 207 3.19 30.07 17.79
CA ILE A 207 2.14 29.17 18.27
C ILE A 207 0.86 29.35 17.45
N GLU A 208 0.50 30.60 17.11
CA GLU A 208 -0.67 30.93 16.28
C GLU A 208 -0.52 30.31 14.88
N ALA A 209 0.65 30.46 14.23
CA ALA A 209 0.95 29.83 12.95
C ALA A 209 0.93 28.29 13.01
N LEU A 210 1.47 27.72 14.09
CA LEU A 210 1.49 26.27 14.33
C LEU A 210 0.05 25.75 14.52
N LEU A 211 -0.79 26.43 15.28
CA LEU A 211 -2.19 26.04 15.48
C LEU A 211 -2.98 26.09 14.16
N ILE A 212 -2.80 27.12 13.33
CA ILE A 212 -3.44 27.22 12.01
C ILE A 212 -3.03 26.03 11.15
N SER A 213 -1.74 25.70 11.11
CA SER A 213 -1.24 24.60 10.29
C SER A 213 -1.72 23.23 10.80
N LEU A 214 -1.77 23.01 12.12
CA LEU A 214 -2.27 21.77 12.72
C LEU A 214 -3.78 21.59 12.50
N LEU A 215 -4.57 22.68 12.58
CA LEU A 215 -5.99 22.65 12.25
C LEU A 215 -6.19 22.28 10.77
N GLY A 216 -5.41 22.85 9.87
CA GLY A 216 -5.41 22.47 8.45
C GLY A 216 -5.06 21.00 8.24
N CYS A 217 -4.03 20.50 8.94
CA CYS A 217 -3.65 19.10 8.91
C CYS A 217 -4.79 18.18 9.41
N PHE A 218 -5.42 18.52 10.51
CA PHE A 218 -6.55 17.77 11.06
C PHE A 218 -7.70 17.66 10.06
N PHE A 219 -8.13 18.78 9.47
CA PHE A 219 -9.18 18.77 8.45
C PHE A 219 -8.77 18.02 7.19
N GLY A 220 -7.51 18.13 6.77
CA GLY A 220 -6.95 17.38 5.64
C GLY A 220 -6.97 15.87 5.88
N LEU A 221 -6.54 15.43 7.06
CA LEU A 221 -6.57 14.02 7.46
C LEU A 221 -8.01 13.51 7.59
N ALA A 222 -8.92 14.29 8.17
CA ALA A 222 -10.33 13.91 8.29
C ALA A 222 -10.98 13.75 6.92
N LEU A 223 -10.73 14.69 5.99
CA LEU A 223 -11.24 14.62 4.62
C LEU A 223 -10.66 13.41 3.88
N SER A 224 -9.34 13.18 3.98
CA SER A 224 -8.68 12.02 3.37
C SER A 224 -9.22 10.71 3.91
N GLY A 225 -9.38 10.58 5.24
CA GLY A 225 -9.99 9.41 5.87
C GLY A 225 -11.43 9.17 5.41
N GLY A 226 -12.22 10.25 5.27
CA GLY A 226 -13.58 10.16 4.73
C GLY A 226 -13.62 9.66 3.28
N ILE A 227 -12.72 10.14 2.43
CA ILE A 227 -12.60 9.68 1.03
C ILE A 227 -12.20 8.21 0.98
N LEU A 228 -11.23 7.78 1.79
CA LEU A 228 -10.80 6.38 1.85
C LEU A 228 -11.92 5.46 2.35
N ALA A 229 -12.68 5.90 3.36
CA ALA A 229 -13.83 5.14 3.87
C ALA A 229 -14.93 4.96 2.80
N ILE A 230 -15.21 6.01 2.04
CA ILE A 230 -16.17 5.94 0.92
C ILE A 230 -15.64 5.02 -0.18
N ALA A 231 -14.36 5.12 -0.54
CA ALA A 231 -13.74 4.29 -1.56
C ALA A 231 -13.77 2.79 -1.18
N THR A 232 -13.51 2.47 0.10
CA THR A 232 -13.61 1.10 0.63
C THR A 232 -15.06 0.59 0.62
N ALA A 233 -16.03 1.45 0.94
CA ALA A 233 -17.45 1.08 0.93
C ALA A 233 -18.00 0.82 -0.49
N LEU A 234 -17.45 1.52 -1.50
CA LEU A 234 -17.84 1.33 -2.91
C LEU A 234 -17.15 0.14 -3.57
N ASN A 235 -16.00 -0.26 -3.05
CA ASN A 235 -15.20 -1.36 -3.61
C ASN A 235 -14.83 -2.34 -2.50
N SER A 236 -15.66 -3.38 -2.36
CA SER A 236 -15.50 -4.41 -1.32
C SER A 236 -14.25 -5.28 -1.48
N THR A 237 -13.59 -5.22 -2.64
CA THR A 237 -12.40 -6.05 -2.93
C THR A 237 -11.10 -5.42 -2.42
N ILE A 238 -11.06 -4.09 -2.20
CA ILE A 238 -9.85 -3.37 -1.83
C ILE A 238 -10.12 -2.57 -0.55
N VAL A 239 -9.43 -2.93 0.53
CA VAL A 239 -9.49 -2.18 1.79
C VAL A 239 -8.45 -1.06 1.75
N PHE A 240 -8.92 0.18 1.68
CA PHE A 240 -8.05 1.35 1.79
C PHE A 240 -7.89 1.74 3.26
N SER A 241 -6.67 1.67 3.77
CA SER A 241 -6.36 2.05 5.14
C SER A 241 -5.32 3.16 5.21
N MET A 242 -5.44 4.01 6.22
CA MET A 242 -4.47 5.08 6.47
C MET A 242 -3.36 4.54 7.39
N SER A 243 -2.14 4.44 6.86
CA SER A 243 -0.99 3.99 7.66
C SER A 243 -0.65 5.01 8.76
N PRO A 244 -0.43 4.58 10.01
CA PRO A 244 0.00 5.46 11.11
C PRO A 244 1.26 6.27 10.79
N SER A 245 2.20 5.70 10.04
CA SER A 245 3.42 6.40 9.62
C SER A 245 3.13 7.60 8.71
N VAL A 246 2.15 7.48 7.81
CA VAL A 246 1.72 8.58 6.93
C VAL A 246 1.06 9.69 7.75
N VAL A 247 0.24 9.34 8.74
CA VAL A 247 -0.39 10.33 9.65
C VAL A 247 0.68 11.11 10.43
N ILE A 248 1.67 10.41 11.01
CA ILE A 248 2.78 11.06 11.72
C ILE A 248 3.58 11.97 10.79
N LEU A 249 3.88 11.49 9.57
CA LEU A 249 4.59 12.26 8.56
C LEU A 249 3.83 13.55 8.22
N ALA A 250 2.51 13.47 8.00
CA ALA A 250 1.66 14.61 7.70
C ALA A 250 1.69 15.66 8.82
N VAL A 251 1.60 15.24 10.09
CA VAL A 251 1.66 16.12 11.26
C VAL A 251 3.02 16.80 11.37
N VAL A 252 4.11 16.06 11.18
CA VAL A 252 5.48 16.60 11.25
C VAL A 252 5.72 17.61 10.14
N PHE A 253 5.37 17.29 8.89
CA PHE A 253 5.51 18.23 7.77
C PHE A 253 4.64 19.47 7.93
N SER A 254 3.38 19.31 8.32
CA SER A 254 2.47 20.44 8.54
C SER A 254 2.99 21.36 9.64
N SER A 255 3.47 20.78 10.75
CA SER A 255 4.11 21.56 11.83
C SER A 255 5.34 22.32 11.35
N GLY A 256 6.18 21.66 10.54
CA GLY A 256 7.36 22.26 9.92
C GLY A 256 7.00 23.47 9.04
N VAL A 257 5.99 23.33 8.19
CA VAL A 257 5.48 24.40 7.33
C VAL A 257 4.95 25.57 8.17
N GLY A 258 4.13 25.31 9.19
CA GLY A 258 3.63 26.34 10.10
C GLY A 258 4.75 27.12 10.78
N LEU A 259 5.79 26.44 11.25
CA LEU A 259 6.97 27.08 11.89
C LEU A 259 7.81 27.88 10.89
N ILE A 260 8.13 27.32 9.72
CA ILE A 260 8.99 27.98 8.72
C ILE A 260 8.32 29.24 8.20
N PHE A 261 7.06 29.17 7.77
CA PHE A 261 6.34 30.29 7.20
C PHE A 261 5.81 31.26 8.26
N GLY A 262 5.63 30.80 9.52
CA GLY A 262 5.29 31.66 10.66
C GLY A 262 6.48 32.44 11.21
N LEU A 263 7.71 31.97 10.98
CA LEU A 263 8.92 32.60 11.57
C LEU A 263 9.14 34.03 11.08
N TYR A 264 8.94 34.31 9.79
CA TYR A 264 9.13 35.64 9.23
C TYR A 264 8.13 36.66 9.81
N PRO A 265 6.81 36.47 9.79
CA PRO A 265 5.87 37.40 10.40
C PRO A 265 6.05 37.52 11.91
N ALA A 266 6.31 36.44 12.62
CA ALA A 266 6.58 36.48 14.06
C ALA A 266 7.82 37.34 14.40
N ASN A 267 8.90 37.23 13.63
CA ASN A 267 10.09 38.05 13.80
C ASN A 267 9.80 39.52 13.47
N LYS A 268 8.99 39.80 12.44
CA LYS A 268 8.56 41.16 12.07
C LYS A 268 7.74 41.79 13.19
N ALA A 269 6.79 41.06 13.79
CA ALA A 269 6.05 41.51 14.97
C ALA A 269 6.96 41.78 16.17
N ALA A 270 7.90 40.85 16.44
CA ALA A 270 8.83 40.98 17.53
C ALA A 270 9.86 42.12 17.40
N LYS A 271 10.08 42.66 16.20
CA LYS A 271 10.99 43.78 15.92
C LYS A 271 10.32 45.14 16.00
N LYS A 272 8.97 45.25 16.01
CA LYS A 272 8.25 46.53 16.09
C LYS A 272 8.67 47.34 17.30
N HIS A 273 8.91 48.66 17.13
CA HIS A 273 9.21 49.59 18.22
C HIS A 273 7.94 50.06 18.90
N PRO A 274 7.87 50.16 20.25
CA PRO A 274 6.67 50.54 20.96
C PRO A 274 6.15 51.94 20.54
N ILE A 275 7.04 52.92 20.34
CA ILE A 275 6.70 54.30 19.98
C ILE A 275 6.05 54.33 18.58
N GLU A 276 6.61 53.63 17.60
CA GLU A 276 6.08 53.59 16.23
C GLU A 276 4.74 52.84 16.18
N ALA A 277 4.65 51.75 16.98
CA ALA A 277 3.43 50.94 17.05
C ALA A 277 2.25 51.68 17.70
N LEU A 278 2.51 52.58 18.65
CA LEU A 278 1.46 53.41 19.29
C LEU A 278 1.01 54.60 18.45
N ARG A 279 1.87 55.08 17.53
CA ARG A 279 1.55 56.16 16.57
C ARG A 279 0.86 55.67 15.29
N TYR A 280 0.73 54.34 15.14
CA TYR A 280 0.12 53.75 13.98
C TYR A 280 -1.40 53.91 14.06
N GLU A 281 -1.93 54.93 13.36
CA GLU A 281 -3.36 55.09 13.03
C GLU A 281 -3.57 54.25 11.77
N GLY A 282 -4.30 53.10 11.89
CA GLY A 282 -4.58 52.14 10.83
C GLY A 282 -5.39 52.70 9.68
#